data_e3a1c0a2ca10434f6eb75e7766855013
#
_entry.id   e3a1c0a2ca10434f6eb75e7766855013
#
_cell.length_a   1.000
_cell.length_b   1.000
_cell.length_c   1.000
_cell.angle_alpha   90.00
_cell.angle_beta   90.00
_cell.angle_gamma   90.00
#
_symmetry.space_group_name_H-M   'P 1'
#
loop_
_entity.id
_entity.type
_entity.pdbx_description
1 polymer ?
#
loop_
_entity_poly.entity_id
_entity_poly.type
_entity_poly.pdbx_seq_one_letter_code
_entity_poly.pdbx_strand_id
1 'polypeptide(L)'
;MTKYIFVTGGVVSGLGKGITAASLGRLLKSRGLKVAAQKLDPYINVDPGTMSPYQHGEVFVTVDGAETDLDLGHYERFIDENLNKFSNLTTGKVYWNVLNKERRGEYLGSTVQVIPHITDEIKAFIYRVGKQTDADVVITEIGGTIGDIESQPFLEAIRQVSLEVGKENSLFIHVTLVPFLNGSDEHKSKPTQHSVKELQGMGISPDIIVLRCDKPLEDSIFKKISLFCNVKPDCVIENITLPILYEAPLMLEKSNFSEVVCRELNLKSNPPELTEWTEMVEKIKNRPYSVNIGLVGKYTELHDAYLSVAEALRHAGYIYNTHIKINWIDSEKLNDSNANEILSGLHGIIVPGGFGDRGIEGMICAAKYARENNIPYFGICLGMQIAVIEFARNVLGISDANSGEFDEACPNKVIDFMPGQSDEVDKGGTLRLGAYPCVMKPETVIAKLYGTSEISERHRHRYEFNNDYRDRYEKAGLTLAGTSPDGRLVETVELSDRPFFVGVQYHPEFGSRPNRAHPLFKGFVGAAFEKSQGEKK
;
A
#
# COMPACT_ATOMS: atom_id res chain seq x y z
N MET A 1 -4.82 -29.18 -5.07
CA MET A 1 -3.37 -28.89 -5.04
C MET A 1 -3.20 -27.44 -5.47
N THR A 2 -2.52 -26.62 -4.68
CA THR A 2 -2.29 -25.20 -4.98
C THR A 2 -1.50 -25.04 -6.27
N LYS A 3 -1.90 -24.11 -7.13
CA LYS A 3 -1.18 -23.72 -8.35
C LYS A 3 -0.34 -22.49 -8.10
N TYR A 4 0.82 -22.39 -8.73
CA TYR A 4 1.78 -21.30 -8.55
C TYR A 4 1.96 -20.51 -9.83
N ILE A 5 1.74 -19.21 -9.77
CA ILE A 5 1.94 -18.27 -10.87
C ILE A 5 3.10 -17.34 -10.51
N PHE A 6 4.12 -17.30 -11.31
CA PHE A 6 5.28 -16.44 -11.12
C PHE A 6 5.26 -15.29 -12.13
N VAL A 7 5.24 -14.06 -11.61
CA VAL A 7 5.24 -12.84 -12.44
C VAL A 7 6.64 -12.24 -12.40
N THR A 8 7.32 -12.29 -13.52
CA THR A 8 8.65 -11.69 -13.72
C THR A 8 8.56 -10.48 -14.64
N GLY A 9 9.59 -9.64 -14.65
CA GLY A 9 9.61 -8.48 -15.55
C GLY A 9 10.97 -8.20 -16.12
N GLY A 10 10.98 -7.57 -17.27
CA GLY A 10 12.22 -7.23 -17.96
C GLY A 10 12.14 -5.90 -18.70
N VAL A 11 13.28 -5.48 -19.25
CA VAL A 11 13.54 -4.23 -19.97
C VAL A 11 13.78 -3.05 -19.02
N VAL A 12 12.81 -2.65 -18.19
CA VAL A 12 12.93 -1.54 -17.23
C VAL A 12 12.13 -1.84 -15.95
N SER A 13 12.47 -1.15 -14.86
CA SER A 13 11.65 -1.13 -13.63
C SER A 13 10.36 -0.32 -13.85
N GLY A 14 9.37 -0.49 -12.96
CA GLY A 14 8.12 0.29 -13.03
C GLY A 14 7.16 -0.10 -14.16
N LEU A 15 7.34 -1.29 -14.79
CA LEU A 15 6.47 -1.78 -15.88
C LEU A 15 5.03 -2.12 -15.43
N GLY A 16 4.74 -2.09 -14.14
CA GLY A 16 3.43 -2.48 -13.61
C GLY A 16 3.27 -3.99 -13.45
N LYS A 17 4.34 -4.72 -13.07
CA LYS A 17 4.26 -6.12 -12.64
C LYS A 17 3.24 -6.29 -11.53
N GLY A 18 3.32 -5.44 -10.47
CA GLY A 18 2.40 -5.45 -9.32
C GLY A 18 0.95 -5.28 -9.74
N ILE A 19 0.67 -4.33 -10.62
CA ILE A 19 -0.68 -4.10 -11.14
C ILE A 19 -1.17 -5.27 -12.02
N THR A 20 -0.28 -5.88 -12.80
CA THR A 20 -0.62 -7.07 -13.59
C THR A 20 -0.94 -8.25 -12.66
N ALA A 21 -0.13 -8.49 -11.62
CA ALA A 21 -0.36 -9.52 -10.62
C ALA A 21 -1.65 -9.28 -9.82
N ALA A 22 -1.87 -8.04 -9.36
CA ALA A 22 -3.09 -7.63 -8.64
C ALA A 22 -4.35 -7.78 -9.51
N SER A 23 -4.27 -7.37 -10.78
CA SER A 23 -5.37 -7.51 -11.75
C SER A 23 -5.70 -8.98 -12.01
N LEU A 24 -4.68 -9.82 -12.21
CA LEU A 24 -4.88 -11.26 -12.35
C LEU A 24 -5.51 -11.85 -11.09
N GLY A 25 -5.04 -11.46 -9.90
CA GLY A 25 -5.64 -11.88 -8.64
C GLY A 25 -7.12 -11.53 -8.54
N ARG A 26 -7.51 -10.32 -8.95
CA ARG A 26 -8.91 -9.91 -9.04
C ARG A 26 -9.71 -10.77 -10.02
N LEU A 27 -9.16 -11.00 -11.21
CA LEU A 27 -9.81 -11.81 -12.24
C LEU A 27 -10.02 -13.27 -11.80
N LEU A 28 -9.02 -13.89 -11.20
CA LEU A 28 -9.14 -15.26 -10.70
C LEU A 28 -10.12 -15.35 -9.52
N LYS A 29 -10.12 -14.36 -8.62
CA LYS A 29 -11.13 -14.28 -7.55
C LYS A 29 -12.55 -14.14 -8.11
N SER A 30 -12.76 -13.35 -9.17
CA SER A 30 -14.07 -13.20 -9.82
C SER A 30 -14.57 -14.50 -10.48
N ARG A 31 -13.68 -15.46 -10.70
CA ARG A 31 -14.00 -16.82 -11.16
C ARG A 31 -14.30 -17.81 -10.02
N GLY A 32 -14.29 -17.33 -8.77
CA GLY A 32 -14.58 -18.13 -7.58
C GLY A 32 -13.37 -18.87 -7.00
N LEU A 33 -12.13 -18.53 -7.43
CA LEU A 33 -10.90 -19.12 -6.92
C LEU A 33 -10.41 -18.37 -5.67
N LYS A 34 -9.84 -19.10 -4.72
CA LYS A 34 -9.11 -18.54 -3.58
C LYS A 34 -7.70 -18.15 -4.03
N VAL A 35 -7.36 -16.87 -3.95
CA VAL A 35 -6.09 -16.33 -4.44
C VAL A 35 -5.28 -15.77 -3.29
N ALA A 36 -4.02 -16.14 -3.21
CA ALA A 36 -3.01 -15.49 -2.37
C ALA A 36 -1.98 -14.78 -3.24
N ALA A 37 -1.51 -13.63 -2.78
CA ALA A 37 -0.47 -12.85 -3.46
C ALA A 37 0.79 -12.74 -2.59
N GLN A 38 1.95 -12.80 -3.26
CA GLN A 38 3.27 -12.62 -2.65
C GLN A 38 4.15 -11.71 -3.50
N LYS A 39 5.07 -11.01 -2.82
CA LYS A 39 6.16 -10.29 -3.46
C LYS A 39 7.51 -10.74 -2.89
N LEU A 40 8.47 -10.99 -3.78
CA LEU A 40 9.86 -11.28 -3.45
C LEU A 40 10.72 -10.11 -3.88
N ASP A 41 11.29 -9.38 -2.91
CA ASP A 41 12.06 -8.16 -3.15
C ASP A 41 13.56 -8.42 -3.06
N PRO A 42 14.35 -8.06 -4.10
CA PRO A 42 15.76 -8.43 -4.17
C PRO A 42 16.71 -7.56 -3.36
N TYR A 43 16.23 -6.57 -2.60
CA TYR A 43 17.11 -5.74 -1.77
C TYR A 43 17.55 -6.44 -0.47
N ILE A 44 18.68 -5.98 0.10
CA ILE A 44 19.34 -6.58 1.27
C ILE A 44 18.72 -6.12 2.61
N ASN A 45 17.84 -5.14 2.62
CA ASN A 45 17.14 -4.76 3.84
C ASN A 45 16.27 -5.93 4.33
N VAL A 46 16.24 -6.15 5.66
CA VAL A 46 15.42 -7.22 6.26
C VAL A 46 13.93 -6.97 6.01
N ASP A 47 13.53 -5.72 6.11
CA ASP A 47 12.23 -5.18 5.75
C ASP A 47 12.36 -3.71 5.33
N PRO A 48 11.32 -3.07 4.76
CA PRO A 48 11.36 -1.68 4.36
C PRO A 48 11.18 -0.68 5.52
N GLY A 49 10.96 -1.13 6.75
CA GLY A 49 10.62 -0.27 7.89
C GLY A 49 11.63 0.84 8.21
N THR A 50 12.91 0.60 7.89
CA THR A 50 14.00 1.58 8.08
C THR A 50 14.38 2.33 6.80
N MET A 51 13.72 2.06 5.67
CA MET A 51 14.02 2.69 4.40
C MET A 51 13.41 4.09 4.31
N SER A 52 14.08 4.99 3.58
CA SER A 52 13.55 6.32 3.33
C SER A 52 12.33 6.27 2.42
N PRO A 53 11.19 6.90 2.78
CA PRO A 53 10.04 7.01 1.90
C PRO A 53 10.32 7.69 0.56
N TYR A 54 11.34 8.54 0.48
CA TYR A 54 11.79 9.16 -0.78
C TYR A 54 12.44 8.17 -1.77
N GLN A 55 12.95 7.05 -1.29
CA GLN A 55 13.58 6.05 -2.15
C GLN A 55 12.66 4.87 -2.46
N HIS A 56 11.78 4.53 -1.52
CA HIS A 56 11.02 3.29 -1.58
C HIS A 56 9.49 3.47 -1.65
N GLY A 57 8.99 4.70 -1.44
CA GLY A 57 7.56 4.95 -1.27
C GLY A 57 7.08 4.63 0.15
N GLU A 58 5.78 4.40 0.31
CA GLU A 58 5.19 4.06 1.61
C GLU A 58 5.61 2.67 2.09
N VAL A 59 5.72 2.54 3.41
CA VAL A 59 5.81 1.24 4.08
C VAL A 59 4.40 0.76 4.37
N PHE A 60 3.96 -0.29 3.69
CA PHE A 60 2.65 -0.89 3.89
C PHE A 60 2.71 -1.89 5.05
N VAL A 61 1.74 -1.83 5.98
CA VAL A 61 1.70 -2.73 7.13
C VAL A 61 0.55 -3.73 7.00
N THR A 62 0.87 -5.02 7.13
CA THR A 62 -0.12 -6.10 7.11
C THR A 62 -0.90 -6.19 8.43
N VAL A 63 -2.01 -6.92 8.45
CA VAL A 63 -2.83 -7.10 9.68
C VAL A 63 -2.05 -7.77 10.81
N ASP A 64 -1.09 -8.61 10.51
CA ASP A 64 -0.24 -9.33 11.49
C ASP A 64 1.11 -8.63 11.75
N GLY A 65 1.25 -7.36 11.33
CA GLY A 65 2.34 -6.46 11.72
C GLY A 65 3.63 -6.57 10.91
N ALA A 66 3.60 -7.12 9.71
CA ALA A 66 4.76 -7.06 8.83
C ALA A 66 4.83 -5.70 8.12
N GLU A 67 6.00 -5.07 8.17
CA GLU A 67 6.36 -3.93 7.32
C GLU A 67 6.76 -4.44 5.94
N THR A 68 6.14 -3.92 4.89
CA THR A 68 6.23 -4.49 3.54
C THR A 68 6.28 -3.41 2.47
N ASP A 69 6.59 -3.82 1.26
CA ASP A 69 6.56 -2.97 0.06
C ASP A 69 5.14 -2.48 -0.26
N LEU A 70 5.05 -1.31 -0.91
CA LEU A 70 3.78 -0.66 -1.29
C LEU A 70 2.91 -1.49 -2.25
N ASP A 71 3.49 -2.40 -3.02
CA ASP A 71 2.76 -3.28 -3.95
C ASP A 71 1.76 -4.19 -3.22
N LEU A 72 2.02 -4.51 -1.95
CA LEU A 72 1.06 -5.28 -1.15
C LEU A 72 -0.26 -4.51 -0.97
N GLY A 73 -0.19 -3.19 -0.89
CA GLY A 73 -1.37 -2.33 -0.91
C GLY A 73 -2.17 -2.47 -2.22
N HIS A 74 -1.50 -2.57 -3.36
CA HIS A 74 -2.17 -2.85 -4.64
C HIS A 74 -2.86 -4.23 -4.62
N TYR A 75 -2.18 -5.27 -4.13
CA TYR A 75 -2.79 -6.60 -4.05
C TYR A 75 -4.04 -6.59 -3.16
N GLU A 76 -3.96 -6.00 -1.96
CA GLU A 76 -5.13 -5.90 -1.08
C GLU A 76 -6.28 -5.10 -1.70
N ARG A 77 -5.99 -3.99 -2.39
CA ARG A 77 -7.02 -3.15 -3.04
C ARG A 77 -7.72 -3.86 -4.20
N PHE A 78 -6.99 -4.62 -5.02
CA PHE A 78 -7.56 -5.31 -6.18
C PHE A 78 -8.22 -6.64 -5.79
N ILE A 79 -7.54 -7.47 -5.00
CA ILE A 79 -8.02 -8.80 -4.62
C ILE A 79 -9.12 -8.70 -3.55
N ASP A 80 -9.14 -7.61 -2.76
CA ASP A 80 -10.02 -7.41 -1.61
C ASP A 80 -9.88 -8.55 -0.57
N GLU A 81 -8.62 -8.84 -0.23
CA GLU A 81 -8.21 -9.76 0.84
C GLU A 81 -7.09 -9.12 1.65
N ASN A 82 -7.07 -9.39 2.95
CA ASN A 82 -5.97 -8.94 3.80
C ASN A 82 -4.76 -9.87 3.63
N LEU A 83 -3.61 -9.28 3.41
CA LEU A 83 -2.34 -10.00 3.33
C LEU A 83 -1.70 -10.16 4.72
N ASN A 84 -0.67 -11.01 4.79
CA ASN A 84 0.01 -11.35 6.03
C ASN A 84 1.54 -11.36 5.83
N LYS A 85 2.30 -11.61 6.90
CA LYS A 85 3.77 -11.63 6.90
C LYS A 85 4.42 -12.62 5.93
N PHE A 86 3.67 -13.55 5.37
CA PHE A 86 4.14 -14.46 4.33
C PHE A 86 3.87 -13.95 2.91
N SER A 87 3.32 -12.78 2.79
CA SER A 87 3.08 -12.13 1.49
C SER A 87 4.26 -11.29 1.00
N ASN A 88 5.28 -11.04 1.83
CA ASN A 88 6.49 -10.31 1.41
C ASN A 88 7.76 -10.94 1.97
N LEU A 89 8.73 -11.16 1.09
CA LEU A 89 10.04 -11.71 1.42
C LEU A 89 11.14 -10.89 0.76
N THR A 90 12.10 -10.40 1.55
CA THR A 90 13.29 -9.71 1.05
C THR A 90 14.50 -10.63 1.01
N THR A 91 15.47 -10.33 0.17
CA THR A 91 16.77 -11.01 0.18
C THR A 91 17.40 -10.94 1.56
N GLY A 92 17.37 -9.77 2.22
CA GLY A 92 17.91 -9.59 3.57
C GLY A 92 17.31 -10.57 4.58
N LYS A 93 15.98 -10.72 4.57
CA LYS A 93 15.28 -11.66 5.45
C LYS A 93 15.66 -13.12 5.20
N VAL A 94 15.83 -13.51 3.93
CA VAL A 94 16.29 -14.86 3.55
C VAL A 94 17.69 -15.13 4.13
N TYR A 95 18.63 -14.23 3.84
CA TYR A 95 20.02 -14.38 4.34
C TYR A 95 20.08 -14.35 5.86
N TRP A 96 19.34 -13.45 6.49
CA TRP A 96 19.25 -13.39 7.97
C TRP A 96 18.79 -14.71 8.58
N ASN A 97 17.75 -15.33 8.01
CA ASN A 97 17.25 -16.61 8.47
C ASN A 97 18.28 -17.74 8.29
N VAL A 98 18.90 -17.82 7.11
CA VAL A 98 19.90 -18.85 6.81
C VAL A 98 21.14 -18.70 7.68
N LEU A 99 21.66 -17.49 7.85
CA LEU A 99 22.82 -17.22 8.72
C LEU A 99 22.51 -17.54 10.19
N ASN A 100 21.33 -17.22 10.69
CA ASN A 100 20.92 -17.58 12.03
C ASN A 100 20.82 -19.11 12.23
N LYS A 101 20.29 -19.84 11.25
CA LYS A 101 20.27 -21.32 11.26
C LYS A 101 21.68 -21.89 11.27
N GLU A 102 22.58 -21.34 10.46
CA GLU A 102 24.00 -21.73 10.45
C GLU A 102 24.65 -21.54 11.83
N ARG A 103 24.48 -20.35 12.43
CA ARG A 103 25.05 -20.04 13.77
C ARG A 103 24.49 -20.93 14.87
N ARG A 104 23.28 -21.47 14.73
CA ARG A 104 22.67 -22.46 15.65
C ARG A 104 23.10 -23.90 15.37
N GLY A 105 23.89 -24.14 14.31
CA GLY A 105 24.34 -25.47 13.91
C GLY A 105 23.27 -26.33 13.23
N GLU A 106 22.19 -25.75 12.76
CA GLU A 106 21.07 -26.48 12.15
C GLU A 106 21.46 -27.22 10.85
N TYR A 107 22.56 -26.80 10.20
CA TYR A 107 23.09 -27.45 9.00
C TYR A 107 24.11 -28.56 9.26
N LEU A 108 24.31 -28.94 10.54
CA LEU A 108 25.11 -30.13 10.96
C LEU A 108 26.53 -30.16 10.35
N GLY A 109 27.18 -29.00 10.20
CA GLY A 109 28.53 -28.87 9.64
C GLY A 109 28.63 -28.85 8.12
N SER A 110 27.52 -28.87 7.41
CA SER A 110 27.51 -28.71 5.95
C SER A 110 27.98 -27.32 5.52
N THR A 111 28.65 -27.22 4.36
CA THR A 111 28.94 -25.93 3.73
C THR A 111 27.64 -25.30 3.26
N VAL A 112 27.32 -24.13 3.80
CA VAL A 112 26.10 -23.37 3.44
C VAL A 112 26.36 -22.60 2.14
N GLN A 113 25.51 -22.77 1.14
CA GLN A 113 25.63 -22.20 -0.21
C GLN A 113 24.31 -21.58 -0.66
N VAL A 114 24.35 -20.78 -1.73
CA VAL A 114 23.12 -20.21 -2.33
C VAL A 114 22.18 -21.33 -2.75
N ILE A 115 22.71 -22.33 -3.45
CA ILE A 115 22.00 -23.56 -3.77
C ILE A 115 22.61 -24.69 -2.91
N PRO A 116 21.85 -25.41 -2.09
CA PRO A 116 20.39 -25.34 -1.96
C PRO A 116 19.85 -24.42 -0.86
N HIS A 117 20.67 -23.92 0.06
CA HIS A 117 20.20 -23.39 1.36
C HIS A 117 19.39 -22.10 1.25
N ILE A 118 19.85 -21.13 0.43
CA ILE A 118 19.10 -19.90 0.17
C ILE A 118 17.85 -20.21 -0.66
N THR A 119 17.98 -21.02 -1.73
CA THR A 119 16.84 -21.38 -2.57
C THR A 119 15.79 -22.19 -1.82
N ASP A 120 16.18 -23.09 -0.89
CA ASP A 120 15.25 -23.85 -0.06
C ASP A 120 14.48 -22.95 0.92
N GLU A 121 15.13 -21.93 1.49
CA GLU A 121 14.45 -20.94 2.36
C GLU A 121 13.41 -20.15 1.56
N ILE A 122 13.74 -19.72 0.33
CA ILE A 122 12.81 -19.03 -0.57
C ILE A 122 11.63 -19.93 -0.94
N LYS A 123 11.90 -21.18 -1.35
CA LYS A 123 10.86 -22.15 -1.71
C LYS A 123 9.91 -22.44 -0.54
N ALA A 124 10.48 -22.65 0.66
CA ALA A 124 9.69 -22.86 1.87
C ALA A 124 8.72 -21.71 2.14
N PHE A 125 9.16 -20.47 1.87
CA PHE A 125 8.33 -19.28 2.00
C PHE A 125 7.20 -19.25 0.96
N ILE A 126 7.52 -19.55 -0.31
CA ILE A 126 6.51 -19.63 -1.39
C ILE A 126 5.42 -20.65 -1.05
N TYR A 127 5.81 -21.85 -0.58
CA TYR A 127 4.83 -22.88 -0.23
C TYR A 127 3.99 -22.53 0.99
N ARG A 128 4.57 -21.78 1.94
CA ARG A 128 3.91 -21.47 3.23
C ARG A 128 2.66 -20.65 3.07
N VAL A 129 2.66 -19.64 2.20
CA VAL A 129 1.47 -18.79 2.00
C VAL A 129 0.29 -19.61 1.45
N GLY A 130 0.52 -20.46 0.47
CA GLY A 130 -0.53 -21.32 -0.09
C GLY A 130 -1.15 -22.26 0.94
N LYS A 131 -0.29 -22.84 1.82
CA LYS A 131 -0.77 -23.73 2.91
C LYS A 131 -1.58 -22.99 3.98
N GLN A 132 -1.17 -21.77 4.35
CA GLN A 132 -1.83 -21.01 5.41
C GLN A 132 -3.14 -20.37 4.99
N THR A 133 -3.26 -19.99 3.72
CA THR A 133 -4.46 -19.35 3.19
C THR A 133 -5.42 -20.35 2.53
N ASP A 134 -5.06 -21.64 2.46
CA ASP A 134 -5.80 -22.66 1.70
C ASP A 134 -6.13 -22.17 0.27
N ALA A 135 -5.14 -21.52 -0.36
CA ALA A 135 -5.31 -20.91 -1.67
C ALA A 135 -5.31 -21.96 -2.79
N ASP A 136 -6.22 -21.77 -3.75
CA ASP A 136 -6.21 -22.51 -5.02
C ASP A 136 -5.03 -22.07 -5.88
N VAL A 137 -4.72 -20.75 -5.84
CA VAL A 137 -3.66 -20.12 -6.64
C VAL A 137 -2.83 -19.18 -5.76
N VAL A 138 -1.51 -19.30 -5.85
CA VAL A 138 -0.53 -18.35 -5.30
C VAL A 138 0.09 -17.59 -6.45
N ILE A 139 -0.06 -16.27 -6.46
CA ILE A 139 0.60 -15.36 -7.41
C ILE A 139 1.81 -14.76 -6.72
N THR A 140 3.00 -15.06 -7.21
CA THR A 140 4.27 -14.55 -6.67
C THR A 140 4.92 -13.60 -7.68
N GLU A 141 5.02 -12.33 -7.34
CA GLU A 141 5.75 -11.34 -8.12
C GLU A 141 7.22 -11.34 -7.73
N ILE A 142 8.10 -11.37 -8.74
CA ILE A 142 9.54 -11.24 -8.54
C ILE A 142 9.94 -9.78 -8.75
N GLY A 143 10.44 -9.14 -7.70
CA GLY A 143 10.98 -7.79 -7.75
C GLY A 143 12.24 -7.69 -8.62
N GLY A 144 12.58 -6.47 -9.01
CA GLY A 144 13.70 -6.20 -9.92
C GLY A 144 13.38 -6.48 -11.38
N THR A 145 14.43 -6.45 -12.20
CA THR A 145 14.37 -6.66 -13.64
C THR A 145 15.19 -7.91 -13.97
N ILE A 146 14.74 -8.66 -14.98
CA ILE A 146 15.51 -9.82 -15.45
C ILE A 146 16.92 -9.37 -15.87
N GLY A 147 17.96 -10.08 -15.41
CA GLY A 147 19.35 -9.70 -15.58
C GLY A 147 19.98 -9.06 -14.34
N ASP A 148 19.18 -8.55 -13.39
CA ASP A 148 19.69 -8.02 -12.12
C ASP A 148 20.30 -9.16 -11.27
N ILE A 149 21.52 -8.95 -10.78
CA ILE A 149 22.25 -9.94 -9.96
C ILE A 149 21.47 -10.29 -8.71
N GLU A 150 20.86 -9.28 -8.08
CA GLU A 150 20.12 -9.40 -6.83
C GLU A 150 18.91 -10.32 -6.94
N SER A 151 18.31 -10.43 -8.14
CA SER A 151 17.11 -11.24 -8.37
C SER A 151 17.43 -12.71 -8.66
N GLN A 152 18.68 -13.06 -8.96
CA GLN A 152 19.07 -14.42 -9.41
C GLN A 152 18.69 -15.53 -8.42
N PRO A 153 18.86 -15.40 -7.08
CA PRO A 153 18.44 -16.45 -6.16
C PRO A 153 16.93 -16.71 -6.19
N PHE A 154 16.12 -15.67 -6.37
CA PHE A 154 14.66 -15.80 -6.52
C PHE A 154 14.28 -16.50 -7.81
N LEU A 155 14.91 -16.12 -8.94
CA LEU A 155 14.67 -16.76 -10.24
C LEU A 155 15.05 -18.24 -10.20
N GLU A 156 16.18 -18.59 -9.59
CA GLU A 156 16.59 -19.98 -9.43
C GLU A 156 15.58 -20.75 -8.52
N ALA A 157 15.12 -20.13 -7.43
CA ALA A 157 14.15 -20.75 -6.53
C ALA A 157 12.81 -21.04 -7.23
N ILE A 158 12.25 -20.09 -8.02
CA ILE A 158 10.98 -20.33 -8.74
C ILE A 158 11.13 -21.34 -9.86
N ARG A 159 12.31 -21.42 -10.51
CA ARG A 159 12.62 -22.48 -11.46
C ARG A 159 12.58 -23.85 -10.78
N GLN A 160 13.18 -23.97 -9.57
CA GLN A 160 13.14 -25.19 -8.77
C GLN A 160 11.71 -25.53 -8.31
N VAL A 161 10.92 -24.55 -7.86
CA VAL A 161 9.50 -24.76 -7.53
C VAL A 161 8.75 -25.37 -8.70
N SER A 162 8.94 -24.82 -9.92
CA SER A 162 8.29 -25.36 -11.12
C SER A 162 8.67 -26.82 -11.39
N LEU A 163 9.93 -27.18 -11.16
CA LEU A 163 10.39 -28.56 -11.30
C LEU A 163 9.77 -29.49 -10.26
N GLU A 164 9.65 -29.02 -9.00
CA GLU A 164 9.15 -29.81 -7.87
C GLU A 164 7.64 -30.05 -7.94
N VAL A 165 6.85 -29.03 -8.29
CA VAL A 165 5.39 -29.13 -8.34
C VAL A 165 4.87 -29.66 -9.68
N GLY A 166 5.70 -29.68 -10.70
CA GLY A 166 5.35 -30.05 -12.09
C GLY A 166 4.82 -28.88 -12.90
N LYS A 167 5.03 -28.97 -14.20
CA LYS A 167 4.68 -27.92 -15.17
C LYS A 167 3.17 -27.63 -15.18
N GLU A 168 2.35 -28.62 -14.92
CA GLU A 168 0.89 -28.50 -14.82
C GLU A 168 0.41 -27.73 -13.59
N ASN A 169 1.30 -27.47 -12.62
CA ASN A 169 0.99 -26.76 -11.38
C ASN A 169 1.73 -25.43 -11.24
N SER A 170 2.49 -25.03 -12.26
CA SER A 170 3.25 -23.77 -12.28
C SER A 170 3.11 -23.04 -13.61
N LEU A 171 3.10 -21.71 -13.58
CA LEU A 171 2.96 -20.87 -14.77
C LEU A 171 3.85 -19.64 -14.63
N PHE A 172 4.56 -19.29 -15.70
CA PHE A 172 5.40 -18.10 -15.76
C PHE A 172 4.78 -17.03 -16.65
N ILE A 173 4.52 -15.87 -16.06
CA ILE A 173 4.07 -14.66 -16.76
C ILE A 173 5.24 -13.69 -16.81
N HIS A 174 5.60 -13.23 -18.00
CA HIS A 174 6.68 -12.26 -18.18
C HIS A 174 6.13 -10.93 -18.68
N VAL A 175 6.26 -9.89 -17.87
CA VAL A 175 5.83 -8.52 -18.21
C VAL A 175 6.98 -7.79 -18.88
N THR A 176 6.77 -7.27 -20.08
CA THR A 176 7.79 -6.59 -20.87
C THR A 176 7.29 -5.29 -21.48
N LEU A 177 8.19 -4.52 -22.07
CA LEU A 177 7.89 -3.25 -22.72
C LEU A 177 7.94 -3.38 -24.25
N VAL A 178 6.91 -2.89 -24.93
CA VAL A 178 6.89 -2.63 -26.36
C VAL A 178 6.82 -1.11 -26.57
N PRO A 179 7.97 -0.42 -26.67
CA PRO A 179 7.98 1.02 -26.81
C PRO A 179 7.50 1.45 -28.21
N PHE A 180 6.78 2.57 -28.26
CA PHE A 180 6.44 3.28 -29.48
C PHE A 180 7.49 4.34 -29.76
N LEU A 181 8.13 4.30 -30.92
CA LEU A 181 9.14 5.26 -31.33
C LEU A 181 8.50 6.34 -32.23
N ASN A 182 8.28 7.52 -31.69
CA ASN A 182 7.69 8.63 -32.44
C ASN A 182 8.47 9.01 -33.71
N GLY A 183 9.80 8.82 -33.72
CA GLY A 183 10.64 9.15 -34.88
C GLY A 183 10.47 8.23 -36.10
N SER A 184 10.07 6.96 -35.88
CA SER A 184 9.78 5.98 -36.93
C SER A 184 8.30 5.59 -37.00
N ASP A 185 7.47 6.17 -36.12
CA ASP A 185 6.02 5.93 -36.00
C ASP A 185 5.66 4.44 -35.97
N GLU A 186 6.38 3.69 -35.14
CA GLU A 186 6.21 2.22 -35.04
C GLU A 186 6.53 1.65 -33.66
N HIS A 187 5.90 0.51 -33.33
CA HIS A 187 6.24 -0.28 -32.15
C HIS A 187 7.48 -1.14 -32.35
N LYS A 188 8.31 -1.27 -31.30
CA LYS A 188 9.54 -2.07 -31.33
C LYS A 188 9.44 -3.29 -30.43
N SER A 189 9.40 -4.49 -31.03
CA SER A 189 9.35 -5.79 -30.32
C SER A 189 10.72 -6.29 -29.83
N LYS A 190 11.84 -5.68 -30.23
CA LYS A 190 13.20 -6.13 -29.88
C LYS A 190 13.45 -6.14 -28.36
N PRO A 191 13.07 -5.11 -27.56
CA PRO A 191 13.27 -5.14 -26.11
C PRO A 191 12.62 -6.36 -25.44
N THR A 192 11.38 -6.70 -25.82
CA THR A 192 10.68 -7.90 -25.37
C THR A 192 11.43 -9.18 -25.73
N GLN A 193 11.89 -9.31 -26.99
CA GLN A 193 12.62 -10.49 -27.43
C GLN A 193 13.93 -10.71 -26.66
N HIS A 194 14.66 -9.63 -26.35
CA HIS A 194 15.88 -9.68 -25.55
C HIS A 194 15.60 -10.10 -24.12
N SER A 195 14.58 -9.50 -23.49
CA SER A 195 14.18 -9.80 -22.12
C SER A 195 13.76 -11.28 -21.96
N VAL A 196 12.99 -11.81 -22.91
CA VAL A 196 12.60 -13.23 -22.91
C VAL A 196 13.81 -14.15 -23.08
N LYS A 197 14.77 -13.79 -23.95
CA LYS A 197 16.01 -14.59 -24.11
C LYS A 197 16.83 -14.63 -22.82
N GLU A 198 16.92 -13.52 -22.11
CA GLU A 198 17.59 -13.45 -20.81
C GLU A 198 16.94 -14.41 -19.81
N LEU A 199 15.61 -14.36 -19.69
CA LEU A 199 14.86 -15.28 -18.83
C LEU A 199 15.06 -16.75 -19.21
N GLN A 200 15.04 -17.06 -20.51
CA GLN A 200 15.31 -18.39 -21.02
C GLN A 200 16.75 -18.85 -20.74
N GLY A 201 17.73 -17.94 -20.76
CA GLY A 201 19.12 -18.18 -20.35
C GLY A 201 19.25 -18.65 -18.90
N MET A 202 18.30 -18.29 -18.04
CA MET A 202 18.20 -18.77 -16.65
C MET A 202 17.37 -20.07 -16.50
N GLY A 203 16.98 -20.70 -17.60
CA GLY A 203 16.21 -21.95 -17.62
C GLY A 203 14.71 -21.77 -17.38
N ILE A 204 14.17 -20.56 -17.52
CA ILE A 204 12.76 -20.26 -17.38
C ILE A 204 12.18 -19.83 -18.73
N SER A 205 11.22 -20.57 -19.25
CA SER A 205 10.46 -20.18 -20.44
C SER A 205 9.11 -19.61 -20.02
N PRO A 206 8.76 -18.38 -20.44
CA PRO A 206 7.46 -17.82 -20.11
C PRO A 206 6.34 -18.59 -20.82
N ASP A 207 5.24 -18.80 -20.14
CA ASP A 207 4.01 -19.37 -20.70
C ASP A 207 3.13 -18.27 -21.29
N ILE A 208 3.14 -17.10 -20.64
CA ILE A 208 2.38 -15.91 -21.05
C ILE A 208 3.32 -14.70 -21.04
N ILE A 209 3.19 -13.85 -22.07
CA ILE A 209 3.90 -12.57 -22.15
C ILE A 209 2.88 -11.45 -22.10
N VAL A 210 3.06 -10.52 -21.15
CA VAL A 210 2.24 -9.31 -21.02
C VAL A 210 3.02 -8.13 -21.55
N LEU A 211 2.48 -7.48 -22.57
CA LEU A 211 3.13 -6.42 -23.34
C LEU A 211 2.67 -5.05 -22.84
N ARG A 212 3.49 -4.39 -22.04
CA ARG A 212 3.24 -3.01 -21.64
C ARG A 212 3.48 -2.08 -22.81
N CYS A 213 2.51 -1.23 -23.13
CA CYS A 213 2.57 -0.26 -24.23
C CYS A 213 1.75 0.99 -23.92
N ASP A 214 2.05 2.10 -24.60
CA ASP A 214 1.31 3.36 -24.44
C ASP A 214 0.22 3.54 -25.51
N LYS A 215 0.33 2.81 -26.62
CA LYS A 215 -0.63 2.80 -27.73
C LYS A 215 -1.04 1.37 -28.06
N PRO A 216 -2.24 1.14 -28.60
CA PRO A 216 -2.67 -0.18 -29.08
C PRO A 216 -1.66 -0.80 -30.05
N LEU A 217 -1.42 -2.10 -29.89
CA LEU A 217 -0.46 -2.84 -30.70
C LEU A 217 -1.11 -3.37 -31.99
N GLU A 218 -0.33 -3.39 -33.08
CA GLU A 218 -0.75 -4.01 -34.33
C GLU A 218 -0.65 -5.56 -34.22
N ASP A 219 -1.52 -6.27 -34.94
CA ASP A 219 -1.55 -7.74 -35.02
C ASP A 219 -0.19 -8.35 -35.39
N SER A 220 0.60 -7.61 -36.18
CA SER A 220 1.94 -8.01 -36.60
C SER A 220 2.90 -8.17 -35.41
N ILE A 221 2.74 -7.35 -34.35
CA ILE A 221 3.56 -7.41 -33.14
C ILE A 221 3.25 -8.67 -32.34
N PHE A 222 1.97 -9.01 -32.15
CA PHE A 222 1.56 -10.24 -31.44
C PHE A 222 2.11 -11.48 -32.14
N LYS A 223 1.95 -11.60 -33.46
CA LYS A 223 2.47 -12.71 -34.25
C LYS A 223 3.98 -12.83 -34.14
N LYS A 224 4.67 -11.68 -34.21
CA LYS A 224 6.12 -11.63 -34.14
C LYS A 224 6.64 -12.07 -32.78
N ILE A 225 6.02 -11.58 -31.68
CA ILE A 225 6.42 -11.95 -30.31
C ILE A 225 6.11 -13.41 -30.04
N SER A 226 4.92 -13.90 -30.39
CA SER A 226 4.55 -15.32 -30.30
C SER A 226 5.61 -16.22 -30.94
N LEU A 227 6.01 -15.92 -32.20
CA LEU A 227 6.99 -16.69 -32.93
C LEU A 227 8.40 -16.63 -32.32
N PHE A 228 8.90 -15.41 -32.03
CA PHE A 228 10.28 -15.21 -31.55
C PHE A 228 10.50 -15.60 -30.09
N CYS A 229 9.44 -15.57 -29.27
CA CYS A 229 9.51 -15.92 -27.87
C CYS A 229 8.98 -17.33 -27.56
N ASN A 230 8.53 -18.05 -28.58
CA ASN A 230 8.04 -19.43 -28.48
C ASN A 230 6.88 -19.58 -27.50
N VAL A 231 5.88 -18.67 -27.61
CA VAL A 231 4.63 -18.72 -26.84
C VAL A 231 3.44 -18.82 -27.78
N LYS A 232 2.32 -19.40 -27.32
CA LYS A 232 1.10 -19.48 -28.12
C LYS A 232 0.60 -18.06 -28.46
N PRO A 233 -0.02 -17.84 -29.64
CA PRO A 233 -0.49 -16.50 -30.04
C PRO A 233 -1.46 -15.86 -29.04
N ASP A 234 -2.32 -16.62 -28.43
CA ASP A 234 -3.30 -16.20 -27.43
C ASP A 234 -2.71 -16.05 -26.01
N CYS A 235 -1.45 -16.44 -25.80
CA CYS A 235 -0.68 -16.19 -24.60
C CYS A 235 0.15 -14.89 -24.66
N VAL A 236 -0.05 -14.05 -25.67
CA VAL A 236 0.53 -12.70 -25.78
C VAL A 236 -0.56 -11.69 -25.48
N ILE A 237 -0.48 -11.04 -24.32
CA ILE A 237 -1.52 -10.19 -23.75
C ILE A 237 -1.08 -8.73 -23.82
N GLU A 238 -1.94 -7.86 -24.34
CA GLU A 238 -1.72 -6.42 -24.35
C GLU A 238 -2.03 -5.79 -22.98
N ASN A 239 -1.21 -4.83 -22.55
CA ASN A 239 -1.39 -4.04 -21.34
C ASN A 239 -1.11 -2.57 -21.63
N ILE A 240 -2.15 -1.83 -22.04
CA ILE A 240 -2.07 -0.42 -22.39
C ILE A 240 -2.06 0.45 -21.12
N THR A 241 -1.36 1.59 -21.16
CA THR A 241 -1.42 2.62 -20.11
C THR A 241 -2.84 3.18 -20.00
N LEU A 242 -3.40 3.10 -18.80
CA LEU A 242 -4.78 3.53 -18.51
C LEU A 242 -4.79 4.76 -17.58
N PRO A 243 -5.73 5.70 -17.77
CA PRO A 243 -5.89 6.85 -16.87
C PRO A 243 -6.50 6.45 -15.51
N ILE A 244 -7.20 5.32 -15.45
CA ILE A 244 -7.83 4.80 -14.25
C ILE A 244 -7.24 3.42 -13.95
N LEU A 245 -6.51 3.32 -12.84
CA LEU A 245 -5.79 2.11 -12.45
C LEU A 245 -6.72 0.89 -12.32
N TYR A 246 -7.91 1.08 -11.76
CA TYR A 246 -8.89 0.01 -11.55
C TYR A 246 -9.60 -0.49 -12.82
N GLU A 247 -9.33 0.12 -13.96
CA GLU A 247 -9.78 -0.40 -15.26
C GLU A 247 -8.87 -1.54 -15.78
N ALA A 248 -7.66 -1.71 -15.20
CA ALA A 248 -6.68 -2.70 -15.67
C ALA A 248 -7.22 -4.15 -15.72
N PRO A 249 -7.95 -4.68 -14.72
CA PRO A 249 -8.54 -6.02 -14.84
C PRO A 249 -9.47 -6.15 -16.04
N LEU A 250 -10.33 -5.15 -16.28
CA LEU A 250 -11.29 -5.17 -17.40
C LEU A 250 -10.56 -5.10 -18.76
N MET A 251 -9.50 -4.32 -18.84
CA MET A 251 -8.68 -4.21 -20.06
C MET A 251 -7.96 -5.52 -20.37
N LEU A 252 -7.32 -6.14 -19.38
CA LEU A 252 -6.62 -7.42 -19.54
C LEU A 252 -7.60 -8.55 -19.91
N GLU A 253 -8.82 -8.55 -19.34
CA GLU A 253 -9.83 -9.58 -19.64
C GLU A 253 -10.42 -9.45 -21.06
N LYS A 254 -10.31 -8.29 -21.73
CA LYS A 254 -10.62 -8.19 -23.17
C LYS A 254 -9.80 -9.14 -24.02
N SER A 255 -8.59 -9.48 -23.57
CA SER A 255 -7.72 -10.51 -24.17
C SER A 255 -7.94 -11.90 -23.57
N ASN A 256 -9.02 -12.15 -22.83
CA ASN A 256 -9.31 -13.39 -22.13
C ASN A 256 -8.20 -13.84 -21.17
N PHE A 257 -7.52 -12.89 -20.51
CA PHE A 257 -6.32 -13.17 -19.73
C PHE A 257 -6.54 -14.23 -18.65
N SER A 258 -7.63 -14.15 -17.89
CA SER A 258 -7.91 -15.13 -16.85
C SER A 258 -8.29 -16.51 -17.42
N GLU A 259 -8.94 -16.57 -18.58
CA GLU A 259 -9.26 -17.82 -19.27
C GLU A 259 -7.99 -18.52 -19.76
N VAL A 260 -7.06 -17.76 -20.35
CA VAL A 260 -5.76 -18.27 -20.80
C VAL A 260 -4.99 -18.85 -19.60
N VAL A 261 -4.94 -18.14 -18.46
CA VAL A 261 -4.29 -18.64 -17.24
C VAL A 261 -4.95 -19.92 -16.73
N CYS A 262 -6.27 -19.95 -16.64
CA CYS A 262 -7.02 -21.13 -16.18
C CYS A 262 -6.78 -22.34 -17.11
N ARG A 263 -6.76 -22.13 -18.41
CA ARG A 263 -6.49 -23.18 -19.39
C ARG A 263 -5.06 -23.75 -19.23
N GLU A 264 -4.05 -22.88 -19.17
CA GLU A 264 -2.64 -23.33 -19.09
C GLU A 264 -2.35 -24.07 -17.78
N LEU A 265 -3.08 -23.75 -16.68
CA LEU A 265 -2.96 -24.43 -15.38
C LEU A 265 -4.00 -25.55 -15.16
N ASN A 266 -4.84 -25.87 -16.15
CA ASN A 266 -5.96 -26.81 -15.99
C ASN A 266 -6.82 -26.51 -14.75
N LEU A 267 -7.09 -25.23 -14.49
CA LEU A 267 -7.95 -24.79 -13.39
C LEU A 267 -9.41 -24.89 -13.80
N LYS A 268 -10.21 -25.58 -12.98
CA LYS A 268 -11.69 -25.55 -13.12
C LYS A 268 -12.21 -24.31 -12.41
N SER A 269 -12.84 -23.42 -13.13
CA SER A 269 -13.39 -22.18 -12.61
C SER A 269 -14.67 -21.77 -13.35
N ASN A 270 -15.44 -20.87 -12.75
CA ASN A 270 -16.56 -20.23 -13.41
C ASN A 270 -16.08 -19.16 -14.42
N PRO A 271 -16.93 -18.67 -15.33
CA PRO A 271 -16.68 -17.42 -16.03
C PRO A 271 -16.45 -16.25 -15.02
N PRO A 272 -15.67 -15.22 -15.38
CA PRO A 272 -15.39 -14.13 -14.45
C PRO A 272 -16.66 -13.28 -14.20
N GLU A 273 -17.00 -13.06 -12.94
CA GLU A 273 -18.09 -12.16 -12.53
C GLU A 273 -17.50 -10.78 -12.24
N LEU A 274 -17.68 -9.84 -13.15
CA LEU A 274 -17.08 -8.51 -13.12
C LEU A 274 -18.10 -7.35 -13.13
N THR A 275 -19.38 -7.64 -12.94
CA THR A 275 -20.47 -6.63 -13.02
C THR A 275 -20.23 -5.49 -12.02
N GLU A 276 -20.07 -5.80 -10.74
CA GLU A 276 -19.83 -4.79 -9.71
C GLU A 276 -18.53 -3.98 -9.96
N TRP A 277 -17.49 -4.65 -10.44
CA TRP A 277 -16.23 -3.98 -10.75
C TRP A 277 -16.36 -3.04 -11.94
N THR A 278 -17.11 -3.46 -12.97
CA THR A 278 -17.42 -2.64 -14.15
C THR A 278 -18.24 -1.41 -13.77
N GLU A 279 -19.30 -1.59 -12.97
CA GLU A 279 -20.12 -0.47 -12.48
C GLU A 279 -19.29 0.53 -11.64
N MET A 280 -18.40 0.02 -10.80
CA MET A 280 -17.48 0.86 -10.04
C MET A 280 -16.58 1.68 -10.96
N VAL A 281 -15.95 1.06 -11.96
CA VAL A 281 -15.09 1.76 -12.94
C VAL A 281 -15.87 2.82 -13.71
N GLU A 282 -17.10 2.52 -14.13
CA GLU A 282 -17.95 3.51 -14.81
C GLU A 282 -18.33 4.70 -13.90
N LYS A 283 -18.58 4.46 -12.62
CA LYS A 283 -18.76 5.54 -11.63
C LYS A 283 -17.48 6.39 -11.49
N ILE A 284 -16.31 5.77 -11.50
CA ILE A 284 -15.02 6.49 -11.44
C ILE A 284 -14.82 7.38 -12.65
N LYS A 285 -15.26 6.97 -13.85
CA LYS A 285 -15.18 7.78 -15.08
C LYS A 285 -16.10 9.00 -15.04
N ASN A 286 -17.28 8.87 -14.45
CA ASN A 286 -18.37 9.84 -14.51
C ASN A 286 -18.55 10.59 -13.18
N ARG A 287 -17.59 11.44 -12.80
CA ARG A 287 -17.63 12.22 -11.56
C ARG A 287 -17.79 13.72 -11.86
N PRO A 288 -18.99 14.32 -11.67
CA PRO A 288 -19.26 15.71 -12.04
C PRO A 288 -18.72 16.74 -11.03
N TYR A 289 -18.38 16.31 -9.81
CA TYR A 289 -17.94 17.22 -8.74
C TYR A 289 -16.43 17.16 -8.54
N SER A 290 -15.89 18.15 -7.83
CA SER A 290 -14.48 18.20 -7.45
C SER A 290 -14.32 18.81 -6.07
N VAL A 291 -13.44 18.22 -5.26
CA VAL A 291 -13.10 18.64 -3.90
C VAL A 291 -11.59 18.83 -3.79
N ASN A 292 -11.14 19.96 -3.24
CA ASN A 292 -9.74 20.27 -3.00
C ASN A 292 -9.35 19.82 -1.59
N ILE A 293 -8.43 18.88 -1.46
CA ILE A 293 -7.89 18.40 -0.18
C ILE A 293 -6.42 18.79 -0.08
N GLY A 294 -6.04 19.49 0.98
CA GLY A 294 -4.63 19.71 1.31
C GLY A 294 -4.06 18.52 2.05
N LEU A 295 -3.07 17.85 1.47
CA LEU A 295 -2.25 16.86 2.15
C LEU A 295 -0.99 17.57 2.62
N VAL A 296 -0.90 17.84 3.94
CA VAL A 296 0.22 18.54 4.56
C VAL A 296 1.17 17.51 5.14
N GLY A 297 2.32 17.31 4.52
CA GLY A 297 3.22 16.23 4.86
C GLY A 297 4.70 16.55 4.65
N LYS A 298 5.55 15.62 5.08
CA LYS A 298 7.03 15.69 4.97
C LYS A 298 7.55 15.18 3.63
N TYR A 299 6.83 14.27 2.96
CA TYR A 299 7.33 13.48 1.82
C TYR A 299 6.53 13.80 0.54
N THR A 300 6.14 15.07 0.36
CA THR A 300 5.25 15.50 -0.71
C THR A 300 5.89 15.54 -2.10
N GLU A 301 7.23 15.48 -2.19
CA GLU A 301 7.93 15.41 -3.47
C GLU A 301 7.81 14.03 -4.15
N LEU A 302 7.63 12.95 -3.38
CA LEU A 302 7.36 11.60 -3.88
C LEU A 302 5.96 11.17 -3.45
N HIS A 303 5.00 11.23 -4.35
CA HIS A 303 3.59 10.92 -4.06
C HIS A 303 3.38 9.48 -3.56
N ASP A 304 4.22 8.54 -3.98
CA ASP A 304 4.18 7.15 -3.54
C ASP A 304 4.46 6.97 -2.03
N ALA A 305 5.07 7.97 -1.38
CA ALA A 305 5.23 7.98 0.08
C ALA A 305 3.90 8.03 0.85
N TYR A 306 2.83 8.47 0.20
CA TYR A 306 1.47 8.56 0.75
C TYR A 306 0.44 7.88 -0.16
N LEU A 307 0.84 6.83 -0.87
CA LEU A 307 0.01 6.17 -1.88
C LEU A 307 -1.33 5.68 -1.28
N SER A 308 -1.31 4.98 -0.15
CA SER A 308 -2.53 4.46 0.47
C SER A 308 -3.44 5.57 0.97
N VAL A 309 -2.91 6.69 1.46
CA VAL A 309 -3.69 7.88 1.85
C VAL A 309 -4.37 8.47 0.62
N ALA A 310 -3.63 8.66 -0.47
CA ALA A 310 -4.17 9.19 -1.72
C ALA A 310 -5.26 8.28 -2.31
N GLU A 311 -5.03 6.98 -2.31
CA GLU A 311 -6.02 6.00 -2.77
C GLU A 311 -7.27 5.99 -1.87
N ALA A 312 -7.11 6.01 -0.55
CA ALA A 312 -8.23 6.05 0.39
C ALA A 312 -9.10 7.30 0.22
N LEU A 313 -8.48 8.46 -0.04
CA LEU A 313 -9.20 9.70 -0.40
C LEU A 313 -9.99 9.52 -1.71
N ARG A 314 -9.37 8.92 -2.74
CA ARG A 314 -10.03 8.65 -4.03
C ARG A 314 -11.19 7.67 -3.86
N HIS A 315 -11.02 6.58 -3.10
CA HIS A 315 -12.08 5.61 -2.81
C HIS A 315 -13.30 6.28 -2.17
N ALA A 316 -13.08 7.15 -1.19
CA ALA A 316 -14.16 7.95 -0.60
C ALA A 316 -14.79 8.90 -1.63
N GLY A 317 -13.99 9.52 -2.49
CA GLY A 317 -14.45 10.37 -3.58
C GLY A 317 -15.40 9.64 -4.55
N TYR A 318 -15.21 8.34 -4.77
CA TYR A 318 -16.10 7.56 -5.64
C TYR A 318 -17.52 7.46 -5.08
N ILE A 319 -17.67 7.42 -3.75
CA ILE A 319 -18.98 7.38 -3.08
C ILE A 319 -19.76 8.67 -3.32
N TYR A 320 -19.08 9.81 -3.31
CA TYR A 320 -19.68 11.13 -3.49
C TYR A 320 -19.67 11.61 -4.96
N ASN A 321 -19.36 10.74 -5.92
CA ASN A 321 -19.20 11.07 -7.34
C ASN A 321 -18.30 12.31 -7.57
N THR A 322 -17.21 12.41 -6.80
CA THR A 322 -16.34 13.58 -6.80
C THR A 322 -14.89 13.23 -7.12
N HIS A 323 -14.25 14.10 -7.89
CA HIS A 323 -12.79 14.07 -8.06
C HIS A 323 -12.11 14.69 -6.86
N ILE A 324 -11.20 13.95 -6.25
CA ILE A 324 -10.34 14.48 -5.19
C ILE A 324 -9.10 15.10 -5.85
N LYS A 325 -8.99 16.41 -5.73
CA LYS A 325 -7.78 17.15 -6.09
C LYS A 325 -6.89 17.25 -4.84
N ILE A 326 -5.83 16.48 -4.81
CA ILE A 326 -4.86 16.51 -3.72
C ILE A 326 -3.86 17.63 -3.98
N ASN A 327 -3.85 18.63 -3.09
CA ASN A 327 -2.84 19.67 -3.05
C ASN A 327 -1.73 19.19 -2.12
N TRP A 328 -0.59 18.82 -2.67
CA TRP A 328 0.58 18.34 -1.95
C TRP A 328 1.32 19.52 -1.33
N ILE A 329 1.25 19.66 -0.01
CA ILE A 329 1.78 20.82 0.73
C ILE A 329 2.96 20.35 1.57
N ASP A 330 4.14 20.86 1.23
CA ASP A 330 5.35 20.65 2.00
C ASP A 330 5.25 21.39 3.33
N SER A 331 5.20 20.64 4.43
CA SER A 331 5.04 21.20 5.76
C SER A 331 6.22 22.08 6.20
N GLU A 332 7.41 21.91 5.65
CA GLU A 332 8.57 22.77 5.96
C GLU A 332 8.39 24.21 5.42
N LYS A 333 7.58 24.38 4.39
CA LYS A 333 7.31 25.67 3.76
C LYS A 333 6.08 26.39 4.32
N LEU A 334 5.32 25.72 5.20
CA LEU A 334 4.10 26.26 5.78
C LEU A 334 4.35 26.89 7.16
N ASN A 335 3.82 28.10 7.39
CA ASN A 335 3.91 28.82 8.65
C ASN A 335 2.73 29.81 8.81
N ASP A 336 2.57 30.42 9.99
CA ASP A 336 1.44 31.34 10.29
C ASP A 336 1.35 32.53 9.33
N SER A 337 2.45 32.97 8.73
CA SER A 337 2.43 34.13 7.83
C SER A 337 1.88 33.84 6.44
N ASN A 338 2.00 32.58 5.96
CA ASN A 338 1.55 32.16 4.63
C ASN A 338 0.38 31.14 4.66
N ALA A 339 -0.05 30.73 5.86
CA ALA A 339 -1.10 29.74 6.02
C ALA A 339 -2.39 30.08 5.28
N ASN A 340 -2.84 31.34 5.39
CA ASN A 340 -4.05 31.77 4.70
C ASN A 340 -3.91 31.75 3.17
N GLU A 341 -2.76 32.08 2.64
CA GLU A 341 -2.50 32.03 1.19
C GLU A 341 -2.52 30.58 0.67
N ILE A 342 -1.90 29.67 1.40
CA ILE A 342 -1.71 28.27 0.97
C ILE A 342 -2.97 27.42 1.23
N LEU A 343 -3.65 27.66 2.36
CA LEU A 343 -4.72 26.79 2.84
C LEU A 343 -6.15 27.31 2.55
N SER A 344 -6.28 28.59 2.20
CA SER A 344 -7.60 29.13 1.82
C SER A 344 -8.11 28.47 0.54
N GLY A 345 -9.32 28.11 0.41
CA GLY A 345 -9.88 27.40 -0.76
C GLY A 345 -9.68 25.87 -0.71
N LEU A 346 -9.13 25.34 0.38
CA LEU A 346 -9.18 23.92 0.66
C LEU A 346 -10.52 23.58 1.33
N HIS A 347 -11.09 22.45 0.92
CA HIS A 347 -12.33 21.95 1.50
C HIS A 347 -12.07 20.97 2.65
N GLY A 348 -10.85 20.45 2.78
CA GLY A 348 -10.39 19.62 3.87
C GLY A 348 -8.86 19.59 3.93
N ILE A 349 -8.31 19.33 5.13
CA ILE A 349 -6.88 19.21 5.39
C ILE A 349 -6.63 17.85 6.02
N ILE A 350 -5.68 17.10 5.45
CA ILE A 350 -5.21 15.82 6.01
C ILE A 350 -3.73 15.92 6.34
N VAL A 351 -3.37 15.49 7.55
CA VAL A 351 -1.98 15.34 8.00
C VAL A 351 -1.70 13.85 8.18
N PRO A 352 -0.91 13.25 7.29
CA PRO A 352 -0.61 11.82 7.31
C PRO A 352 0.44 11.45 8.36
N GLY A 353 0.73 10.14 8.47
CA GLY A 353 1.80 9.61 9.29
C GLY A 353 3.20 10.05 8.83
N GLY A 354 4.16 9.95 9.74
CA GLY A 354 5.58 10.27 9.50
C GLY A 354 6.39 10.14 10.77
N PHE A 355 7.72 10.24 10.66
CA PHE A 355 8.67 10.16 11.77
C PHE A 355 9.63 11.35 11.78
N GLY A 356 10.19 11.65 12.97
CA GLY A 356 11.17 12.72 13.18
C GLY A 356 10.57 14.12 13.22
N ASP A 357 11.41 15.10 13.48
CA ASP A 357 11.06 16.49 13.82
C ASP A 357 10.87 17.43 12.62
N ARG A 358 11.27 17.01 11.43
CA ARG A 358 11.21 17.83 10.22
C ARG A 358 9.77 18.23 9.87
N GLY A 359 9.52 19.54 9.65
CA GLY A 359 8.23 20.08 9.17
C GLY A 359 7.07 20.03 10.18
N ILE A 360 7.33 19.75 11.46
CA ILE A 360 6.32 19.63 12.51
C ILE A 360 5.56 20.93 12.74
N GLU A 361 6.25 22.08 12.78
CA GLU A 361 5.61 23.37 13.03
C GLU A 361 4.63 23.76 11.92
N GLY A 362 4.93 23.43 10.67
CA GLY A 362 4.00 23.63 9.57
C GLY A 362 2.77 22.71 9.65
N MET A 363 2.93 21.48 10.14
CA MET A 363 1.78 20.59 10.38
C MET A 363 0.90 21.12 11.53
N ILE A 364 1.50 21.64 12.61
CA ILE A 364 0.78 22.29 13.72
C ILE A 364 0.04 23.53 13.22
N CYS A 365 0.68 24.35 12.39
CA CYS A 365 0.05 25.49 11.72
C CYS A 365 -1.17 25.07 10.88
N ALA A 366 -1.08 23.97 10.12
CA ALA A 366 -2.20 23.45 9.34
C ALA A 366 -3.37 22.98 10.22
N ALA A 367 -3.09 22.27 11.32
CA ALA A 367 -4.10 21.83 12.27
C ALA A 367 -4.81 23.01 12.96
N LYS A 368 -4.03 24.03 13.38
CA LYS A 368 -4.55 25.30 13.91
C LYS A 368 -5.46 26.00 12.92
N TYR A 369 -5.00 26.15 11.68
CA TYR A 369 -5.77 26.80 10.62
C TYR A 369 -7.10 26.06 10.38
N ALA A 370 -7.07 24.73 10.31
CA ALA A 370 -8.26 23.92 10.13
C ALA A 370 -9.27 24.11 11.28
N ARG A 371 -8.79 24.06 12.53
CA ARG A 371 -9.63 24.24 13.72
C ARG A 371 -10.26 25.64 13.78
N GLU A 372 -9.49 26.69 13.54
CA GLU A 372 -9.95 28.08 13.64
C GLU A 372 -10.89 28.49 12.50
N ASN A 373 -10.71 27.90 11.30
CA ASN A 373 -11.50 28.24 10.11
C ASN A 373 -12.60 27.21 9.77
N ASN A 374 -12.92 26.28 10.68
CA ASN A 374 -13.93 25.24 10.47
C ASN A 374 -13.71 24.46 9.15
N ILE A 375 -12.45 24.14 8.84
CA ILE A 375 -12.10 23.26 7.73
C ILE A 375 -12.03 21.83 8.27
N PRO A 376 -12.68 20.83 7.62
CA PRO A 376 -12.52 19.43 7.98
C PRO A 376 -11.05 19.04 8.09
N TYR A 377 -10.67 18.44 9.23
CA TYR A 377 -9.31 17.99 9.53
C TYR A 377 -9.28 16.50 9.79
N PHE A 378 -8.33 15.82 9.18
CA PHE A 378 -8.06 14.41 9.46
C PHE A 378 -6.58 14.18 9.76
N GLY A 379 -6.27 13.80 10.98
CA GLY A 379 -4.91 13.48 11.44
C GLY A 379 -4.70 11.97 11.57
N ILE A 380 -3.74 11.42 10.82
CA ILE A 380 -3.39 10.00 10.86
C ILE A 380 -2.05 9.81 11.55
N CYS A 381 -1.96 8.97 12.57
CA CYS A 381 -0.77 8.65 13.34
C CYS A 381 -0.06 9.93 13.83
N LEU A 382 1.02 10.36 13.18
CA LEU A 382 1.64 11.65 13.46
C LEU A 382 0.61 12.81 13.41
N GLY A 383 -0.33 12.79 12.47
CA GLY A 383 -1.34 13.83 12.33
C GLY A 383 -2.27 13.94 13.54
N MET A 384 -2.59 12.83 14.21
CA MET A 384 -3.28 12.87 15.51
C MET A 384 -2.40 13.54 16.57
N GLN A 385 -1.13 13.16 16.67
CA GLN A 385 -0.17 13.73 17.63
C GLN A 385 -0.01 15.24 17.41
N ILE A 386 0.03 15.68 16.16
CA ILE A 386 0.05 17.10 15.77
C ILE A 386 -1.20 17.83 16.29
N ALA A 387 -2.38 17.25 16.11
CA ALA A 387 -3.63 17.85 16.62
C ALA A 387 -3.63 17.97 18.15
N VAL A 388 -3.07 16.98 18.83
CA VAL A 388 -2.91 17.00 20.30
C VAL A 388 -1.95 18.12 20.73
N ILE A 389 -0.78 18.25 20.09
CA ILE A 389 0.20 19.29 20.38
C ILE A 389 -0.39 20.69 20.08
N GLU A 390 -1.04 20.84 18.92
CA GLU A 390 -1.72 22.09 18.55
C GLU A 390 -2.73 22.53 19.61
N PHE A 391 -3.60 21.62 20.03
CA PHE A 391 -4.62 21.90 21.03
C PHE A 391 -4.00 22.26 22.39
N ALA A 392 -2.93 21.60 22.80
CA ALA A 392 -2.21 21.95 24.02
C ALA A 392 -1.64 23.38 23.97
N ARG A 393 -1.00 23.75 22.87
CA ARG A 393 -0.36 25.06 22.73
C ARG A 393 -1.39 26.19 22.64
N ASN A 394 -2.41 26.03 21.81
CA ASN A 394 -3.33 27.12 21.46
C ASN A 394 -4.66 27.13 22.23
N VAL A 395 -5.07 26.03 22.86
CA VAL A 395 -6.30 25.97 23.65
C VAL A 395 -6.01 25.79 25.14
N LEU A 396 -5.10 24.90 25.52
CA LEU A 396 -4.72 24.71 26.94
C LEU A 396 -3.71 25.74 27.44
N GLY A 397 -3.08 26.54 26.55
CA GLY A 397 -2.08 27.55 26.90
C GLY A 397 -0.74 26.98 27.33
N ILE A 398 -0.41 25.74 26.97
CA ILE A 398 0.87 25.10 27.25
C ILE A 398 1.80 25.33 26.04
N SER A 399 2.39 26.53 25.98
CA SER A 399 3.12 27.01 24.80
C SER A 399 4.31 26.15 24.38
N ASP A 400 4.91 25.41 25.31
CA ASP A 400 6.05 24.50 25.13
C ASP A 400 5.64 23.04 24.99
N ALA A 401 4.33 22.73 24.88
CA ALA A 401 3.86 21.36 24.67
C ALA A 401 4.47 20.76 23.39
N ASN A 402 4.99 19.54 23.51
CA ASN A 402 5.65 18.87 22.39
C ASN A 402 5.56 17.34 22.51
N SER A 403 6.12 16.63 21.54
CA SER A 403 6.40 15.20 21.59
C SER A 403 7.81 14.94 22.09
N GLY A 404 7.98 13.88 22.88
CA GLY A 404 9.29 13.36 23.24
C GLY A 404 10.12 12.90 22.02
N GLU A 405 9.46 12.63 20.88
CA GLU A 405 10.15 12.32 19.60
C GLU A 405 10.87 13.54 19.02
N PHE A 406 10.30 14.74 19.19
CA PHE A 406 10.82 15.95 18.55
C PHE A 406 11.74 16.75 19.46
N ASP A 407 11.49 16.69 20.77
CA ASP A 407 12.30 17.33 21.80
C ASP A 407 12.29 16.49 23.06
N GLU A 408 13.34 15.72 23.25
CA GLU A 408 13.52 14.85 24.41
C GLU A 408 13.63 15.63 25.74
N ALA A 409 14.10 16.88 25.68
CA ALA A 409 14.24 17.76 26.82
C ALA A 409 12.96 18.55 27.17
N CYS A 410 11.92 18.47 26.35
CA CYS A 410 10.66 19.16 26.54
C CYS A 410 10.03 18.82 27.92
N PRO A 411 9.70 19.84 28.75
CA PRO A 411 9.08 19.59 30.06
C PRO A 411 7.62 19.14 29.96
N ASN A 412 6.90 19.55 28.92
CA ASN A 412 5.48 19.25 28.70
C ASN A 412 5.30 18.30 27.51
N LYS A 413 5.73 17.05 27.69
CA LYS A 413 5.52 15.98 26.68
C LYS A 413 4.07 15.53 26.69
N VAL A 414 3.26 16.11 25.83
CA VAL A 414 1.85 15.69 25.65
C VAL A 414 1.74 14.43 24.78
N ILE A 415 2.80 14.12 24.04
CA ILE A 415 3.05 12.86 23.34
C ILE A 415 4.37 12.32 23.86
N ASP A 416 4.41 11.06 24.28
CA ASP A 416 5.60 10.44 24.87
C ASP A 416 5.72 8.97 24.46
N PHE A 417 6.80 8.31 24.85
CA PHE A 417 7.02 6.89 24.57
C PHE A 417 5.87 6.02 25.07
N MET A 418 5.51 5.06 24.26
CA MET A 418 4.64 3.96 24.69
C MET A 418 5.36 3.14 25.78
N PRO A 419 4.65 2.67 26.83
CA PRO A 419 5.25 1.83 27.87
C PRO A 419 6.03 0.65 27.29
N GLY A 420 7.30 0.51 27.69
CA GLY A 420 8.20 -0.54 27.21
C GLY A 420 8.98 -0.22 25.93
N GLN A 421 8.83 0.99 25.40
CA GLN A 421 9.66 1.53 24.32
C GLN A 421 10.76 2.43 24.87
N SER A 422 11.91 2.48 24.20
CA SER A 422 13.02 3.40 24.49
C SER A 422 13.88 3.60 23.24
N ASP A 423 14.79 4.59 23.27
CA ASP A 423 15.76 4.81 22.19
C ASP A 423 16.86 3.75 22.12
N GLU A 424 16.99 2.91 23.15
CA GLU A 424 17.98 1.81 23.20
C GLU A 424 17.55 0.56 22.42
N VAL A 425 16.29 0.53 21.92
CA VAL A 425 15.73 -0.60 21.16
C VAL A 425 16.03 -0.41 19.67
N ASP A 426 16.34 -1.50 18.98
CA ASP A 426 16.52 -1.51 17.51
C ASP A 426 15.37 -0.77 16.81
N LYS A 427 15.68 0.06 15.82
CA LYS A 427 14.65 0.88 15.12
C LYS A 427 13.73 0.04 14.23
N GLY A 428 14.22 -1.08 13.68
CA GLY A 428 13.42 -1.95 12.82
C GLY A 428 12.64 -3.00 13.61
N GLY A 429 11.36 -3.20 13.27
CA GLY A 429 10.51 -4.26 13.83
C GLY A 429 10.12 -4.13 15.31
N THR A 430 10.36 -2.97 15.94
CA THR A 430 10.12 -2.74 17.38
C THR A 430 8.96 -1.80 17.66
N LEU A 431 8.34 -1.26 16.63
CA LEU A 431 7.14 -0.42 16.73
C LEU A 431 5.92 -1.25 17.16
N ARG A 432 4.86 -0.59 17.58
CA ARG A 432 3.53 -1.22 17.68
C ARG A 432 3.02 -1.42 16.25
N LEU A 433 3.09 -2.66 15.76
CA LEU A 433 2.84 -3.02 14.36
C LEU A 433 1.66 -3.97 14.22
N GLY A 434 0.81 -3.74 13.24
CA GLY A 434 -0.32 -4.61 12.91
C GLY A 434 -1.64 -4.17 13.54
N ALA A 435 -2.64 -5.01 13.44
CA ALA A 435 -4.00 -4.72 13.87
C ALA A 435 -4.16 -4.88 15.38
N TYR A 436 -4.68 -3.83 16.03
CA TYR A 436 -5.01 -3.83 17.45
C TYR A 436 -6.45 -3.36 17.67
N PRO A 437 -7.11 -3.88 18.70
CA PRO A 437 -8.48 -3.49 19.03
C PRO A 437 -8.52 -2.08 19.63
N CYS A 438 -9.58 -1.33 19.28
CA CYS A 438 -9.93 -0.05 19.87
C CYS A 438 -11.40 -0.04 20.26
N VAL A 439 -11.69 0.44 21.47
CA VAL A 439 -13.04 0.62 21.99
C VAL A 439 -13.39 2.09 21.95
N MET A 440 -14.47 2.44 21.26
CA MET A 440 -14.92 3.80 21.05
C MET A 440 -16.03 4.20 22.04
N LYS A 441 -15.99 5.46 22.48
CA LYS A 441 -17.08 6.05 23.26
C LYS A 441 -18.34 6.16 22.38
N PRO A 442 -19.53 5.77 22.90
CA PRO A 442 -20.80 6.01 22.21
C PRO A 442 -20.99 7.49 21.88
N GLU A 443 -21.79 7.76 20.85
CA GLU A 443 -22.17 9.12 20.39
C GLU A 443 -21.03 9.96 19.77
N THR A 444 -19.79 9.46 19.74
CA THR A 444 -18.70 10.11 19.02
C THR A 444 -18.91 10.08 17.52
N VAL A 445 -18.30 11.03 16.79
CA VAL A 445 -18.33 11.06 15.32
C VAL A 445 -17.73 9.77 14.75
N ILE A 446 -16.61 9.34 15.34
CA ILE A 446 -15.90 8.12 14.92
C ILE A 446 -16.80 6.89 15.10
N ALA A 447 -17.43 6.69 16.26
CA ALA A 447 -18.31 5.55 16.51
C ALA A 447 -19.50 5.49 15.55
N LYS A 448 -20.09 6.66 15.23
CA LYS A 448 -21.18 6.76 14.25
C LYS A 448 -20.75 6.39 12.84
N LEU A 449 -19.53 6.75 12.43
CA LEU A 449 -18.99 6.43 11.11
C LEU A 449 -18.70 4.93 10.95
N TYR A 450 -18.16 4.28 11.97
CA TYR A 450 -17.94 2.82 11.95
C TYR A 450 -19.23 2.02 12.15
N GLY A 451 -20.21 2.58 12.84
CA GLY A 451 -21.46 1.87 13.17
C GLY A 451 -21.30 0.76 14.23
N THR A 452 -20.19 0.77 14.96
CA THR A 452 -19.85 -0.17 16.03
C THR A 452 -19.02 0.54 17.11
N SER A 453 -19.00 0.00 18.33
CA SER A 453 -18.15 0.49 19.40
C SER A 453 -16.78 -0.18 19.48
N GLU A 454 -16.57 -1.27 18.78
CA GLU A 454 -15.30 -2.00 18.76
C GLU A 454 -14.79 -2.17 17.33
N ILE A 455 -13.53 -1.83 17.11
CA ILE A 455 -12.85 -1.95 15.83
C ILE A 455 -11.47 -2.56 16.03
N SER A 456 -10.84 -2.97 14.94
CA SER A 456 -9.44 -3.39 14.92
C SER A 456 -8.76 -2.76 13.72
N GLU A 457 -7.73 -1.94 13.99
CA GLU A 457 -7.03 -1.16 12.97
C GLU A 457 -5.52 -1.35 13.05
N ARG A 458 -4.84 -1.11 11.93
CA ARG A 458 -3.39 -1.31 11.81
C ARG A 458 -2.62 -0.13 12.36
N HIS A 459 -1.61 -0.42 13.17
CA HIS A 459 -0.72 0.56 13.81
C HIS A 459 0.70 0.48 13.24
N ARG A 460 1.41 1.62 13.32
CA ARG A 460 2.83 1.75 13.03
C ARG A 460 3.38 2.95 13.78
N HIS A 461 3.56 2.84 15.10
CA HIS A 461 4.04 3.94 15.93
C HIS A 461 4.78 3.47 17.17
N ARG A 462 5.54 4.39 17.80
CA ARG A 462 6.29 4.20 19.05
C ARG A 462 5.84 5.17 20.12
N TYR A 463 5.38 6.35 19.72
CA TYR A 463 4.92 7.42 20.60
C TYR A 463 3.40 7.45 20.63
N GLU A 464 2.85 7.92 21.75
CA GLU A 464 1.42 7.97 21.99
C GLU A 464 1.03 9.14 22.88
N PHE A 465 -0.29 9.38 23.03
CA PHE A 465 -0.87 10.38 23.91
C PHE A 465 -0.45 10.15 25.37
N ASN A 466 0.07 11.20 26.04
CA ASN A 466 0.45 11.13 27.45
C ASN A 466 -0.78 11.24 28.37
N ASN A 467 -1.05 10.18 29.11
CA ASN A 467 -2.21 10.03 29.97
C ASN A 467 -2.31 11.07 31.10
N ASP A 468 -1.20 11.68 31.53
CA ASP A 468 -1.19 12.71 32.58
C ASP A 468 -1.97 13.97 32.19
N TYR A 469 -2.22 14.15 30.90
CA TYR A 469 -2.95 15.30 30.37
C TYR A 469 -4.42 15.02 30.04
N ARG A 470 -4.94 13.78 30.16
CA ARG A 470 -6.32 13.41 29.77
C ARG A 470 -7.38 14.37 30.27
N ASP A 471 -7.43 14.60 31.57
CA ASP A 471 -8.46 15.44 32.22
C ASP A 471 -8.43 16.90 31.70
N ARG A 472 -7.23 17.41 31.36
CA ARG A 472 -7.08 18.77 30.86
C ARG A 472 -7.67 18.90 29.45
N TYR A 473 -7.42 17.92 28.59
CA TYR A 473 -7.95 17.90 27.22
C TYR A 473 -9.48 17.75 27.22
N GLU A 474 -10.02 16.79 27.99
CA GLU A 474 -11.47 16.56 28.04
C GLU A 474 -12.22 17.76 28.61
N LYS A 475 -11.72 18.40 29.67
CA LYS A 475 -12.30 19.64 30.24
C LYS A 475 -12.30 20.81 29.25
N ALA A 476 -11.34 20.85 28.34
CA ALA A 476 -11.24 21.89 27.32
C ALA A 476 -12.01 21.57 26.03
N GLY A 477 -12.66 20.40 25.94
CA GLY A 477 -13.53 20.03 24.83
C GLY A 477 -12.94 19.09 23.78
N LEU A 478 -11.68 18.64 23.91
CA LEU A 478 -11.15 17.58 23.05
C LEU A 478 -11.63 16.21 23.60
N THR A 479 -12.45 15.54 22.83
CA THR A 479 -12.95 14.21 23.19
C THR A 479 -11.92 13.14 22.89
N LEU A 480 -11.51 12.35 23.89
CA LEU A 480 -10.74 11.13 23.72
C LEU A 480 -11.72 10.02 23.31
N ALA A 481 -11.95 9.89 22.01
CA ALA A 481 -13.09 9.18 21.44
C ALA A 481 -12.94 7.66 21.43
N GLY A 482 -11.70 7.14 21.45
CA GLY A 482 -11.41 5.71 21.46
C GLY A 482 -10.14 5.39 22.21
N THR A 483 -10.12 4.22 22.85
CA THR A 483 -8.97 3.74 23.62
C THR A 483 -8.70 2.25 23.34
N SER A 484 -7.50 1.78 23.73
CA SER A 484 -7.25 0.34 23.86
C SER A 484 -8.27 -0.29 24.84
N PRO A 485 -8.55 -1.62 24.75
CA PRO A 485 -9.55 -2.27 25.62
C PRO A 485 -9.29 -2.13 27.13
N ASP A 486 -8.02 -2.01 27.52
CA ASP A 486 -7.62 -1.75 28.91
C ASP A 486 -7.71 -0.27 29.31
N GLY A 487 -8.13 0.60 28.39
CA GLY A 487 -8.30 2.03 28.58
C GLY A 487 -7.00 2.84 28.67
N ARG A 488 -5.82 2.22 28.54
CA ARG A 488 -4.53 2.90 28.71
C ARG A 488 -4.13 3.78 27.54
N LEU A 489 -4.25 3.26 26.31
CA LEU A 489 -3.80 3.97 25.11
C LEU A 489 -4.94 4.77 24.52
N VAL A 490 -4.72 6.04 24.22
CA VAL A 490 -5.66 6.87 23.48
C VAL A 490 -5.43 6.67 21.99
N GLU A 491 -6.39 6.05 21.34
CA GLU A 491 -6.31 5.67 19.93
C GLU A 491 -6.94 6.71 19.00
N THR A 492 -7.90 7.50 19.51
CA THR A 492 -8.61 8.49 18.71
C THR A 492 -9.00 9.72 19.51
N VAL A 493 -8.93 10.88 18.84
CA VAL A 493 -9.40 12.17 19.39
C VAL A 493 -10.33 12.87 18.40
N GLU A 494 -11.28 13.66 18.91
CA GLU A 494 -12.18 14.45 18.06
C GLU A 494 -12.66 15.74 18.73
N LEU A 495 -13.00 16.74 17.91
CA LEU A 495 -13.75 17.93 18.31
C LEU A 495 -15.16 17.83 17.75
N SER A 496 -16.15 17.60 18.60
CA SER A 496 -17.55 17.39 18.21
C SER A 496 -18.27 18.66 17.77
N ASP A 497 -17.72 19.82 18.09
CA ASP A 497 -18.23 21.15 17.71
C ASP A 497 -17.73 21.61 16.31
N ARG A 498 -16.99 20.78 15.61
CA ARG A 498 -16.43 21.05 14.27
C ARG A 498 -17.08 20.13 13.23
N PRO A 499 -17.11 20.54 11.93
CA PRO A 499 -17.70 19.72 10.86
C PRO A 499 -17.09 18.31 10.77
N PHE A 500 -15.79 18.20 10.90
CA PHE A 500 -15.01 16.98 11.03
C PHE A 500 -13.62 17.37 11.52
N PHE A 501 -13.33 17.11 12.77
CA PHE A 501 -11.97 17.27 13.31
C PHE A 501 -11.61 16.00 14.09
N VAL A 502 -10.90 15.10 13.40
CA VAL A 502 -10.63 13.74 13.88
C VAL A 502 -9.16 13.43 13.76
N GLY A 503 -8.59 12.88 14.82
CA GLY A 503 -7.26 12.30 14.84
C GLY A 503 -7.30 10.84 15.25
N VAL A 504 -6.52 9.98 14.58
CA VAL A 504 -6.40 8.55 14.88
C VAL A 504 -4.94 8.13 14.93
N GLN A 505 -4.56 7.29 15.91
CA GLN A 505 -3.18 6.83 16.08
C GLN A 505 -2.84 5.69 15.11
N TYR A 506 -3.84 4.98 14.63
CA TYR A 506 -3.72 3.91 13.65
C TYR A 506 -3.75 4.44 12.21
N HIS A 507 -3.60 3.53 11.24
CA HIS A 507 -3.50 3.80 9.81
C HIS A 507 -4.72 3.25 9.04
N PRO A 508 -5.85 3.98 8.99
CA PRO A 508 -7.08 3.52 8.34
C PRO A 508 -6.95 3.44 6.81
N GLU A 509 -5.96 4.13 6.22
CA GLU A 509 -5.68 4.09 4.78
C GLU A 509 -5.39 2.69 4.27
N PHE A 510 -4.74 1.83 5.07
CA PHE A 510 -4.44 0.45 4.69
C PHE A 510 -5.69 -0.43 4.58
N GLY A 511 -6.77 -0.08 5.29
CA GLY A 511 -8.06 -0.77 5.24
C GLY A 511 -8.98 -0.37 4.09
N SER A 512 -8.66 0.70 3.35
CA SER A 512 -9.53 1.22 2.29
C SER A 512 -9.43 0.41 0.99
N ARG A 513 -10.57 0.18 0.35
CA ARG A 513 -10.70 -0.55 -0.93
C ARG A 513 -11.52 0.28 -1.92
N PRO A 514 -11.32 0.13 -3.25
CA PRO A 514 -12.07 0.91 -4.24
C PRO A 514 -13.58 0.63 -4.21
N ASN A 515 -13.97 -0.58 -3.88
CA ASN A 515 -15.36 -1.02 -3.74
C ASN A 515 -15.91 -0.81 -2.31
N ARG A 516 -15.04 -0.54 -1.32
CA ARG A 516 -15.41 -0.39 0.09
C ARG A 516 -14.48 0.63 0.76
N ALA A 517 -14.74 1.92 0.52
CA ALA A 517 -13.97 3.00 1.13
C ALA A 517 -14.05 2.94 2.66
N HIS A 518 -12.92 3.22 3.32
CA HIS A 518 -12.83 3.20 4.78
C HIS A 518 -13.76 4.25 5.41
N PRO A 519 -14.48 3.93 6.51
CA PRO A 519 -15.50 4.82 7.12
C PRO A 519 -14.99 6.22 7.46
N LEU A 520 -13.78 6.35 7.99
CA LEU A 520 -13.21 7.65 8.35
C LEU A 520 -12.89 8.51 7.13
N PHE A 521 -12.35 7.93 6.05
CA PHE A 521 -12.14 8.65 4.79
C PHE A 521 -13.47 9.05 4.16
N LYS A 522 -14.49 8.19 4.24
CA LYS A 522 -15.86 8.53 3.82
C LYS A 522 -16.40 9.73 4.62
N GLY A 523 -16.26 9.74 5.94
CA GLY A 523 -16.69 10.86 6.80
C GLY A 523 -15.94 12.15 6.47
N PHE A 524 -14.63 12.10 6.36
CA PHE A 524 -13.78 13.25 6.05
C PHE A 524 -14.10 13.85 4.67
N VAL A 525 -14.13 13.02 3.63
CA VAL A 525 -14.46 13.49 2.27
C VAL A 525 -15.90 13.96 2.17
N GLY A 526 -16.83 13.35 2.92
CA GLY A 526 -18.23 13.81 3.02
C GLY A 526 -18.31 15.24 3.57
N ALA A 527 -17.66 15.51 4.69
CA ALA A 527 -17.61 16.87 5.27
C ALA A 527 -16.93 17.88 4.32
N ALA A 528 -15.84 17.49 3.67
CA ALA A 528 -15.17 18.32 2.66
C ALA A 528 -16.06 18.58 1.43
N PHE A 529 -16.83 17.59 1.01
CA PHE A 529 -17.79 17.74 -0.08
C PHE A 529 -18.92 18.71 0.29
N GLU A 530 -19.50 18.59 1.48
CA GLU A 530 -20.54 19.51 1.98
C GLU A 530 -20.02 20.96 2.02
N LYS A 531 -18.79 21.18 2.52
CA LYS A 531 -18.14 22.50 2.49
C LYS A 531 -18.03 23.04 1.07
N SER A 532 -17.59 22.22 0.12
CA SER A 532 -17.46 22.63 -1.29
C SER A 532 -18.79 23.02 -1.96
N GLN A 533 -19.92 22.44 -1.50
CA GLN A 533 -21.24 22.80 -2.01
C GLN A 533 -21.79 24.06 -1.34
N GLY A 534 -21.41 24.33 -0.07
CA GLY A 534 -21.77 25.57 0.64
C GLY A 534 -21.12 26.82 0.03
N GLU A 535 -19.93 26.72 -0.52
CA GLU A 535 -19.21 27.82 -1.20
C GLU A 535 -19.76 28.14 -2.59
N LYS A 536 -20.59 27.27 -3.17
CA LYS A 536 -21.23 27.47 -4.49
C LYS A 536 -22.60 28.12 -4.40
N LYS A 537 -23.14 28.31 -3.19
CA LYS A 537 -24.41 29.02 -2.91
C LYS A 537 -24.12 30.44 -2.48
#